data_c4aa6991158136362df4b6c0994123ba
#
_entry.id   c4aa6991158136362df4b6c0994123ba
#
_cell.length_a   1.000
_cell.length_b   1.000
_cell.length_c   1.000
_cell.angle_alpha   90.00
_cell.angle_beta   90.00
_cell.angle_gamma   90.00
#
_symmetry.space_group_name_H-M   'P 1'
#
loop_
_entity.id
_entity.type
_entity.pdbx_description
1 polymer ?
#
loop_
_entity_poly.entity_id
_entity_poly.type
_entity_poly.pdbx_seq_one_letter_code
_entity_poly.pdbx_strand_id
1 'polypeptide(L)'
;RLTKVTGVQTCALPICMLAQGLPVVSVDCKKKELVGNFANGGGEWRPRGAPTQAPGHDFELPGLGKAAPYGACDVARNEAWVSVGVSADTAQFAVSALRAWWDQMGRARYDGASRLLVCCDGGGSNPGRSRLWKPGPQGFCDRSGMEVEVCHLPPGTSKWNKAGHRLFAQISKRWRGRPLESLEVIVSLIASTTTSTGLEVRCAVDPVTYERGIRVADGEMDAIDIARDEFHGEWNYVIRPRPGLP
;
A
#
# COMPACT_ATOMS: atom_id res chain seq x y z
N ARG A 1 11.27 -16.64 -25.63
CA ARG A 1 9.80 -16.52 -25.85
C ARG A 1 9.11 -17.26 -24.73
N LEU A 2 8.67 -16.54 -23.71
CA LEU A 2 7.80 -17.08 -22.66
C LEU A 2 6.43 -17.31 -23.28
N THR A 3 6.04 -18.57 -23.39
CA THR A 3 4.74 -18.99 -23.92
C THR A 3 3.63 -18.53 -22.99
N LYS A 4 2.60 -17.93 -23.57
CA LYS A 4 1.38 -17.43 -22.94
C LYS A 4 0.69 -18.55 -22.14
N VAL A 5 0.82 -18.57 -20.83
CA VAL A 5 0.03 -19.45 -19.96
C VAL A 5 -0.73 -18.56 -18.97
N THR A 6 -2.04 -18.55 -19.13
CA THR A 6 -3.01 -17.84 -18.29
C THR A 6 -2.80 -18.14 -16.81
N GLY A 7 -2.56 -17.12 -16.02
CA GLY A 7 -2.30 -17.19 -14.57
C GLY A 7 -0.82 -17.20 -14.17
N VAL A 8 0.10 -17.51 -15.07
CA VAL A 8 1.55 -17.53 -14.82
C VAL A 8 2.19 -16.16 -15.00
N GLN A 9 1.61 -15.27 -15.81
CA GLN A 9 2.18 -13.94 -16.05
C GLN A 9 2.21 -13.07 -14.80
N THR A 10 1.19 -13.11 -13.94
CA THR A 10 1.15 -12.39 -12.68
C THR A 10 2.24 -12.86 -11.69
N CYS A 11 2.76 -14.07 -11.85
CA CYS A 11 3.89 -14.60 -11.08
C CYS A 11 5.23 -14.45 -11.80
N ALA A 12 5.24 -14.52 -13.15
CA ALA A 12 6.48 -14.43 -13.92
C ALA A 12 7.09 -13.02 -13.90
N LEU A 13 6.25 -11.99 -14.00
CA LEU A 13 6.72 -10.60 -14.01
C LEU A 13 7.46 -10.20 -12.73
N PRO A 14 6.91 -10.40 -11.51
CA PRO A 14 7.67 -10.16 -10.28
C PRO A 14 8.99 -10.94 -10.21
N ILE A 15 9.00 -12.21 -10.63
CA ILE A 15 10.22 -13.03 -10.62
C ILE A 15 11.27 -12.47 -11.56
N CYS A 16 10.88 -12.05 -12.77
CA CYS A 16 11.80 -11.46 -13.76
C CYS A 16 12.38 -10.13 -13.24
N MET A 17 11.56 -9.27 -12.64
CA MET A 17 12.00 -8.00 -12.08
C MET A 17 12.96 -8.19 -10.90
N LEU A 18 12.64 -9.12 -9.99
CA LEU A 18 13.50 -9.48 -8.86
C LEU A 18 14.85 -10.04 -9.32
N ALA A 19 14.87 -10.89 -10.36
CA ALA A 19 16.11 -11.43 -10.93
C ALA A 19 17.01 -10.35 -11.55
N GLN A 20 16.43 -9.21 -11.97
CA GLN A 20 17.15 -8.04 -12.47
C GLN A 20 17.57 -7.07 -11.36
N GLY A 21 17.27 -7.36 -10.09
CA GLY A 21 17.54 -6.46 -8.96
C GLY A 21 16.66 -5.22 -8.92
N LEU A 22 15.55 -5.22 -9.67
CA LEU A 22 14.61 -4.10 -9.74
C LEU A 22 13.60 -4.13 -8.59
N PRO A 23 13.09 -2.98 -8.14
CA PRO A 23 12.11 -2.91 -7.07
C PRO A 23 10.77 -3.53 -7.48
N VAL A 24 10.25 -4.39 -6.60
CA VAL A 24 8.93 -4.99 -6.69
C VAL A 24 8.18 -4.72 -5.39
N VAL A 25 7.12 -3.94 -5.46
CA VAL A 25 6.35 -3.52 -4.30
C VAL A 25 4.94 -4.05 -4.39
N SER A 26 4.50 -4.72 -3.34
CA SER A 26 3.11 -5.11 -3.16
C SER A 26 2.42 -4.08 -2.27
N VAL A 27 1.34 -3.48 -2.75
CA VAL A 27 0.59 -2.46 -2.03
C VAL A 27 -0.81 -2.92 -1.66
N ASP A 28 -1.29 -2.44 -0.52
CA ASP A 28 -2.63 -2.77 -0.03
C ASP A 28 -3.06 -1.79 1.07
N CYS A 29 -4.36 -1.71 1.31
CA CYS A 29 -4.96 -0.97 2.41
C CYS A 29 -5.51 -1.94 3.46
N LYS A 30 -5.13 -1.76 4.72
CA LYS A 30 -5.77 -2.48 5.82
C LYS A 30 -7.14 -1.88 6.11
N LYS A 31 -8.07 -2.70 6.58
CA LYS A 31 -9.35 -2.22 7.13
C LYS A 31 -9.10 -1.06 8.08
N LYS A 32 -9.94 -0.02 7.97
CA LYS A 32 -9.91 1.12 8.89
C LYS A 32 -10.21 0.67 10.31
N GLU A 33 -9.43 1.19 11.24
CA GLU A 33 -9.58 0.92 12.66
C GLU A 33 -10.05 2.19 13.38
N LEU A 34 -10.92 2.03 14.36
CA LEU A 34 -11.32 3.11 15.23
C LEU A 34 -10.14 3.55 16.10
N VAL A 35 -9.92 4.85 16.21
CA VAL A 35 -8.94 5.42 17.15
C VAL A 35 -9.65 5.66 18.48
N GLY A 36 -9.07 5.13 19.55
CA GLY A 36 -9.63 5.25 20.90
C GLY A 36 -9.43 3.99 21.74
N ASN A 37 -9.89 4.06 22.98
CA ASN A 37 -9.79 2.94 23.92
C ASN A 37 -10.85 1.87 23.66
N PHE A 38 -10.89 1.32 22.45
CA PHE A 38 -11.82 0.25 22.08
C PHE A 38 -11.20 -1.12 22.31
N ALA A 39 -12.04 -2.11 22.60
CA ALA A 39 -11.62 -3.50 22.66
C ALA A 39 -11.13 -3.94 21.27
N ASN A 40 -9.91 -4.43 21.18
CA ASN A 40 -9.37 -5.02 19.97
C ASN A 40 -9.32 -6.55 20.12
N GLY A 41 -9.67 -7.26 19.04
CA GLY A 41 -9.78 -8.72 19.06
C GLY A 41 -8.48 -9.42 19.48
N GLY A 42 -8.58 -10.44 20.33
CA GLY A 42 -7.46 -11.20 20.90
C GLY A 42 -7.27 -10.93 22.37
N GLY A 43 -6.16 -11.44 22.93
CA GLY A 43 -5.80 -11.27 24.36
C GLY A 43 -4.37 -10.76 24.49
N GLU A 44 -4.12 -9.97 25.52
CA GLU A 44 -2.79 -9.56 25.96
C GLU A 44 -2.59 -10.00 27.42
N TRP A 45 -1.40 -10.46 27.74
CA TRP A 45 -1.04 -10.78 29.10
C TRP A 45 -0.93 -9.51 29.93
N ARG A 46 -1.65 -9.47 31.05
CA ARG A 46 -1.65 -8.36 32.03
C ARG A 46 -1.46 -8.90 33.44
N PRO A 47 -0.99 -8.08 34.36
CA PRO A 47 -0.97 -8.44 35.78
C PRO A 47 -2.36 -8.88 36.26
N ARG A 48 -2.40 -9.90 37.12
CA ARG A 48 -3.65 -10.41 37.69
C ARG A 48 -4.40 -9.27 38.42
N GLY A 49 -5.68 -9.11 38.07
CA GLY A 49 -6.53 -8.06 38.68
C GLY A 49 -6.44 -6.68 38.01
N ALA A 50 -5.62 -6.52 36.95
CA ALA A 50 -5.47 -5.26 36.22
C ALA A 50 -5.79 -5.43 34.72
N PRO A 51 -7.02 -5.83 34.35
CA PRO A 51 -7.40 -5.96 32.94
C PRO A 51 -7.47 -4.58 32.27
N THR A 52 -7.16 -4.51 30.99
CA THR A 52 -7.39 -3.29 30.19
C THR A 52 -8.90 -3.02 30.13
N GLN A 53 -9.32 -1.86 30.57
CA GLN A 53 -10.70 -1.41 30.48
C GLN A 53 -10.93 -0.87 29.06
N ALA A 54 -11.99 -1.30 28.39
CA ALA A 54 -12.40 -0.80 27.09
C ALA A 54 -13.92 -0.61 27.05
N PRO A 55 -14.46 0.41 26.33
CA PRO A 55 -15.89 0.57 26.14
C PRO A 55 -16.52 -0.68 25.53
N GLY A 56 -17.73 -0.99 25.96
CA GLY A 56 -18.51 -2.13 25.43
C GLY A 56 -19.13 -1.90 24.05
N HIS A 57 -18.78 -0.79 23.41
CA HIS A 57 -19.26 -0.42 22.07
C HIS A 57 -18.12 0.16 21.23
N ASP A 58 -18.26 0.12 19.92
CA ASP A 58 -17.29 0.55 18.91
C ASP A 58 -17.86 1.65 17.98
N PHE A 59 -18.51 2.65 18.61
CA PHE A 59 -18.89 3.88 17.92
C PHE A 59 -17.72 4.83 17.83
N GLU A 60 -17.57 5.49 16.68
CA GLU A 60 -16.55 6.52 16.48
C GLU A 60 -16.68 7.65 17.52
N LEU A 61 -15.59 7.91 18.22
CA LEU A 61 -15.56 8.99 19.20
C LEU A 61 -15.30 10.33 18.49
N PRO A 62 -16.06 11.40 18.85
CA PRO A 62 -15.86 12.73 18.29
C PRO A 62 -14.39 13.17 18.45
N GLY A 63 -13.78 13.63 17.35
CA GLY A 63 -12.41 14.15 17.34
C GLY A 63 -11.30 13.10 17.21
N LEU A 64 -11.57 11.79 17.38
CA LEU A 64 -10.57 10.74 17.24
C LEU A 64 -10.57 10.09 15.84
N GLY A 65 -11.74 9.89 15.25
CA GLY A 65 -11.88 9.37 13.89
C GLY A 65 -11.41 7.94 13.70
N LYS A 66 -10.94 7.66 12.50
CA LYS A 66 -10.45 6.33 12.07
C LYS A 66 -9.06 6.44 11.46
N ALA A 67 -8.23 5.46 11.72
CA ALA A 67 -6.96 5.26 11.05
C ALA A 67 -7.11 4.31 9.86
N ALA A 68 -6.53 4.68 8.71
CA ALA A 68 -6.48 3.88 7.51
C ALA A 68 -5.02 3.53 7.17
N PRO A 69 -4.46 2.39 7.63
CA PRO A 69 -3.11 2.01 7.29
C PRO A 69 -3.02 1.55 5.83
N TYR A 70 -2.15 2.16 5.06
CA TYR A 70 -1.81 1.76 3.70
C TYR A 70 -0.34 1.35 3.64
N GLY A 71 -0.09 0.13 3.16
CA GLY A 71 1.24 -0.47 3.15
C GLY A 71 1.82 -0.61 1.75
N ALA A 72 3.10 -0.27 1.62
CA ALA A 72 3.95 -0.58 0.49
C ALA A 72 5.05 -1.55 0.96
N CYS A 73 4.92 -2.82 0.58
CA CYS A 73 5.80 -3.92 1.00
C CYS A 73 6.79 -4.24 -0.11
N ASP A 74 8.08 -4.01 0.13
CA ASP A 74 9.17 -4.45 -0.74
C ASP A 74 9.32 -5.97 -0.66
N VAL A 75 9.02 -6.63 -1.77
CA VAL A 75 8.97 -8.09 -1.83
C VAL A 75 10.36 -8.73 -1.73
N ALA A 76 11.40 -8.04 -2.26
CA ALA A 76 12.77 -8.54 -2.27
C ALA A 76 13.44 -8.41 -0.90
N ARG A 77 13.23 -7.27 -0.24
CA ARG A 77 14.00 -6.90 0.96
C ARG A 77 13.31 -7.24 2.26
N ASN A 78 12.05 -7.68 2.22
CA ASN A 78 11.24 -7.91 3.40
C ASN A 78 11.14 -6.65 4.28
N GLU A 79 11.04 -5.49 3.63
CA GLU A 79 10.88 -4.19 4.23
C GLU A 79 9.52 -3.60 3.84
N ALA A 80 8.95 -2.73 4.65
CA ALA A 80 7.69 -2.08 4.33
C ALA A 80 7.61 -0.66 4.88
N TRP A 81 6.94 0.21 4.12
CA TRP A 81 6.45 1.50 4.58
C TRP A 81 4.95 1.42 4.83
N VAL A 82 4.49 2.03 5.91
CA VAL A 82 3.06 2.18 6.18
C VAL A 82 2.72 3.65 6.42
N SER A 83 1.84 4.19 5.59
CA SER A 83 1.19 5.48 5.83
C SER A 83 -0.11 5.26 6.60
N VAL A 84 -0.30 5.94 7.71
CA VAL A 84 -1.55 5.91 8.49
C VAL A 84 -2.37 7.14 8.12
N GLY A 85 -3.34 6.97 7.23
CA GLY A 85 -4.24 8.03 6.81
C GLY A 85 -5.31 8.33 7.84
N VAL A 86 -5.65 9.61 7.97
CA VAL A 86 -6.67 10.13 8.91
C VAL A 86 -7.96 10.55 8.19
N SER A 87 -8.02 10.36 6.89
CA SER A 87 -9.14 10.83 6.05
C SER A 87 -9.68 9.73 5.13
N ALA A 88 -10.07 10.10 3.91
CA ALA A 88 -10.59 9.15 2.95
C ALA A 88 -9.48 8.28 2.36
N ASP A 89 -9.74 6.98 2.30
CA ASP A 89 -8.92 6.00 1.61
C ASP A 89 -9.20 6.13 0.09
N THR A 90 -8.37 6.90 -0.59
CA THR A 90 -8.49 7.24 -2.01
C THR A 90 -7.26 6.81 -2.80
N ALA A 91 -7.37 6.81 -4.13
CA ALA A 91 -6.23 6.56 -5.01
C ALA A 91 -5.08 7.57 -4.79
N GLN A 92 -5.41 8.82 -4.45
CA GLN A 92 -4.41 9.84 -4.14
C GLN A 92 -3.63 9.50 -2.87
N PHE A 93 -4.31 9.03 -1.83
CA PHE A 93 -3.67 8.55 -0.60
C PHE A 93 -2.76 7.33 -0.89
N ALA A 94 -3.22 6.37 -1.68
CA ALA A 94 -2.43 5.22 -2.08
C ALA A 94 -1.13 5.62 -2.80
N VAL A 95 -1.21 6.58 -3.71
CA VAL A 95 -0.05 7.12 -4.42
C VAL A 95 0.87 7.91 -3.49
N SER A 96 0.32 8.67 -2.55
CA SER A 96 1.12 9.35 -1.51
C SER A 96 1.93 8.34 -0.69
N ALA A 97 1.32 7.25 -0.28
CA ALA A 97 2.00 6.20 0.46
C ALA A 97 3.10 5.50 -0.37
N LEU A 98 2.87 5.26 -1.66
CA LEU A 98 3.91 4.73 -2.56
C LEU A 98 5.09 5.69 -2.71
N ARG A 99 4.81 7.00 -2.82
CA ARG A 99 5.84 8.05 -2.86
C ARG A 99 6.64 8.09 -1.56
N ALA A 100 5.96 8.04 -0.42
CA ALA A 100 6.61 8.01 0.89
C ALA A 100 7.53 6.78 1.03
N TRP A 101 7.08 5.58 0.58
CA TRP A 101 7.95 4.41 0.52
C TRP A 101 9.21 4.67 -0.30
N TRP A 102 9.07 5.24 -1.50
CA TRP A 102 10.21 5.53 -2.37
C TRP A 102 11.18 6.51 -1.72
N ASP A 103 10.68 7.63 -1.21
CA ASP A 103 11.49 8.69 -0.64
C ASP A 103 12.19 8.27 0.66
N GLN A 104 11.53 7.45 1.50
CA GLN A 104 12.04 7.04 2.81
C GLN A 104 12.88 5.76 2.78
N MET A 105 12.66 4.89 1.80
CA MET A 105 13.28 3.56 1.76
C MET A 105 13.80 3.21 0.37
N GLY A 106 12.95 3.25 -0.66
CA GLY A 106 13.21 2.70 -1.97
C GLY A 106 14.40 3.37 -2.67
N ARG A 107 14.47 4.69 -2.69
CA ARG A 107 15.53 5.44 -3.35
C ARG A 107 16.93 5.03 -2.88
N ALA A 108 17.12 4.88 -1.58
CA ALA A 108 18.42 4.48 -1.02
C ALA A 108 18.76 3.01 -1.27
N ARG A 109 17.77 2.17 -1.54
CA ARG A 109 17.92 0.73 -1.78
C ARG A 109 18.13 0.37 -3.25
N TYR A 110 17.59 1.20 -4.15
CA TYR A 110 17.52 0.95 -5.58
C TYR A 110 18.06 2.14 -6.37
N ASP A 111 19.27 2.58 -6.01
CA ASP A 111 19.95 3.68 -6.71
C ASP A 111 20.12 3.33 -8.19
N GLY A 112 19.73 4.28 -9.06
CA GLY A 112 19.78 4.09 -10.51
C GLY A 112 18.72 3.14 -11.09
N ALA A 113 17.73 2.70 -10.31
CA ALA A 113 16.65 1.88 -10.85
C ALA A 113 15.84 2.65 -11.89
N SER A 114 15.66 2.05 -13.06
CA SER A 114 14.88 2.64 -14.17
C SER A 114 13.41 2.21 -14.19
N ARG A 115 13.05 1.17 -13.43
CA ARG A 115 11.70 0.59 -13.42
C ARG A 115 11.29 0.19 -12.01
N LEU A 116 10.00 0.31 -11.74
CA LEU A 116 9.32 -0.14 -10.51
C LEU A 116 8.12 -0.99 -10.88
N LEU A 117 7.99 -2.18 -10.31
CA LEU A 117 6.75 -2.97 -10.39
C LEU A 117 5.89 -2.75 -9.15
N VAL A 118 4.64 -2.35 -9.36
CA VAL A 118 3.62 -2.22 -8.31
C VAL A 118 2.57 -3.31 -8.50
N CYS A 119 2.52 -4.25 -7.56
CA CYS A 119 1.49 -5.27 -7.48
C CYS A 119 0.40 -4.83 -6.49
N CYS A 120 -0.84 -4.75 -6.93
CA CYS A 120 -1.98 -4.35 -6.10
C CYS A 120 -3.20 -5.22 -6.38
N ASP A 121 -4.14 -5.27 -5.45
CA ASP A 121 -5.45 -5.82 -5.78
C ASP A 121 -6.26 -4.80 -6.60
N GLY A 122 -7.34 -5.26 -7.21
CA GLY A 122 -8.22 -4.42 -8.04
C GLY A 122 -9.29 -3.67 -7.25
N GLY A 123 -9.21 -3.65 -5.92
CA GLY A 123 -10.21 -3.08 -5.02
C GLY A 123 -9.69 -1.93 -4.15
N GLY A 124 -10.57 -1.39 -3.31
CA GLY A 124 -10.22 -0.33 -2.36
C GLY A 124 -9.68 0.93 -3.01
N SER A 125 -8.53 1.40 -2.53
CA SER A 125 -7.82 2.59 -3.03
C SER A 125 -7.08 2.36 -4.35
N ASN A 126 -6.96 1.11 -4.80
CA ASN A 126 -6.18 0.70 -5.98
C ASN A 126 -7.03 0.19 -7.14
N PRO A 127 -8.23 0.75 -7.44
CA PRO A 127 -9.08 0.16 -8.46
C PRO A 127 -8.46 0.37 -9.85
N GLY A 128 -8.12 -0.72 -10.54
CA GLY A 128 -7.56 -0.69 -11.90
C GLY A 128 -8.45 0.03 -12.91
N ARG A 129 -9.77 0.03 -12.67
CA ARG A 129 -10.76 0.75 -13.48
C ARG A 129 -10.88 2.23 -13.12
N SER A 130 -10.32 2.67 -11.98
CA SER A 130 -10.41 4.08 -11.58
C SER A 130 -9.50 4.95 -12.42
N ARG A 131 -10.10 5.99 -13.00
CA ARG A 131 -9.34 7.04 -13.67
C ARG A 131 -8.42 7.78 -12.68
N LEU A 132 -8.87 7.97 -11.45
CA LEU A 132 -8.14 8.71 -10.41
C LEU A 132 -6.83 8.02 -9.97
N TRP A 133 -6.72 6.71 -10.13
CA TRP A 133 -5.48 6.00 -9.83
C TRP A 133 -4.33 6.37 -10.79
N LYS A 134 -4.61 6.52 -12.08
CA LYS A 134 -3.58 6.62 -13.14
C LYS A 134 -2.74 7.92 -13.15
N PRO A 135 -3.28 9.13 -12.89
CA PRO A 135 -2.48 10.35 -12.80
C PRO A 135 -1.42 10.32 -11.70
N GLY A 136 -1.70 9.56 -10.63
CA GLY A 136 -0.78 9.44 -9.51
C GLY A 136 0.54 8.77 -9.86
N PRO A 137 0.55 7.54 -10.42
CA PRO A 137 1.75 6.92 -10.97
C PRO A 137 2.43 7.76 -12.04
N GLN A 138 1.70 8.47 -12.92
CA GLN A 138 2.30 9.39 -13.88
C GLN A 138 3.15 10.46 -13.17
N GLY A 139 2.58 11.15 -12.19
CA GLY A 139 3.34 12.15 -11.44
C GLY A 139 4.46 11.57 -10.56
N PHE A 140 4.45 10.26 -10.28
CA PHE A 140 5.58 9.56 -9.67
C PHE A 140 6.67 9.29 -10.72
N CYS A 141 6.32 8.80 -11.91
CA CYS A 141 7.25 8.58 -13.03
C CYS A 141 7.99 9.86 -13.40
N ASP A 142 7.27 10.95 -13.59
CA ASP A 142 7.85 12.25 -13.99
C ASP A 142 8.90 12.75 -12.99
N ARG A 143 8.67 12.54 -11.68
CA ARG A 143 9.62 12.98 -10.64
C ARG A 143 10.78 12.03 -10.41
N SER A 144 10.54 10.73 -10.56
CA SER A 144 11.57 9.72 -10.28
C SER A 144 12.41 9.36 -11.49
N GLY A 145 11.94 9.67 -12.70
CA GLY A 145 12.52 9.22 -13.97
C GLY A 145 12.29 7.73 -14.25
N MET A 146 11.57 7.02 -13.39
CA MET A 146 11.33 5.58 -13.55
C MET A 146 10.05 5.29 -14.31
N GLU A 147 10.06 4.20 -15.08
CA GLU A 147 8.84 3.57 -15.55
C GLU A 147 8.15 2.83 -14.38
N VAL A 148 6.84 2.99 -14.25
CA VAL A 148 6.03 2.24 -13.29
C VAL A 148 5.17 1.23 -14.02
N GLU A 149 5.48 -0.04 -13.81
CA GLU A 149 4.67 -1.15 -14.27
C GLU A 149 3.67 -1.51 -13.18
N VAL A 150 2.38 -1.51 -13.53
CA VAL A 150 1.29 -1.83 -12.59
C VAL A 150 0.67 -3.15 -12.97
N CYS A 151 0.58 -4.03 -12.00
CA CYS A 151 -0.08 -5.33 -12.12
C CYS A 151 -1.19 -5.44 -11.08
N HIS A 152 -2.45 -5.35 -11.53
CA HIS A 152 -3.59 -5.61 -10.66
C HIS A 152 -3.88 -7.10 -10.60
N LEU A 153 -3.99 -7.63 -9.40
CA LEU A 153 -4.40 -9.01 -9.17
C LEU A 153 -5.86 -9.20 -9.62
N PRO A 154 -6.19 -10.33 -10.23
CA PRO A 154 -7.57 -10.64 -10.62
C PRO A 154 -8.55 -10.55 -9.45
N PRO A 155 -9.81 -10.18 -9.67
CA PRO A 155 -10.85 -10.20 -8.64
C PRO A 155 -10.92 -11.56 -7.92
N GLY A 156 -11.11 -11.53 -6.60
CA GLY A 156 -11.17 -12.74 -5.77
C GLY A 156 -9.81 -13.39 -5.44
N THR A 157 -8.70 -12.80 -5.85
CA THR A 157 -7.35 -13.32 -5.60
C THR A 157 -6.55 -12.51 -4.58
N SER A 158 -7.21 -11.74 -3.72
CA SER A 158 -6.56 -10.93 -2.66
C SER A 158 -5.61 -11.75 -1.77
N LYS A 159 -5.85 -13.07 -1.63
CA LYS A 159 -4.92 -14.01 -0.98
C LYS A 159 -3.52 -14.06 -1.63
N TRP A 160 -3.35 -13.57 -2.85
CA TRP A 160 -2.06 -13.50 -3.52
C TRP A 160 -1.32 -12.18 -3.25
N ASN A 161 -2.02 -11.18 -2.67
CA ASN A 161 -1.41 -9.91 -2.31
C ASN A 161 -0.40 -10.12 -1.17
N LYS A 162 0.88 -9.85 -1.45
CA LYS A 162 1.96 -10.05 -0.48
C LYS A 162 1.87 -9.10 0.70
N ALA A 163 1.41 -7.86 0.49
CA ALA A 163 1.22 -6.88 1.55
C ALA A 163 0.21 -7.38 2.60
N GLY A 164 -0.90 -7.99 2.18
CA GLY A 164 -1.87 -8.58 3.09
C GLY A 164 -1.27 -9.65 4.00
N HIS A 165 -0.49 -10.58 3.43
CA HIS A 165 0.03 -11.73 4.17
C HIS A 165 1.34 -11.45 4.91
N ARG A 166 2.28 -10.74 4.29
CA ARG A 166 3.60 -10.51 4.88
C ARG A 166 3.65 -9.33 5.84
N LEU A 167 2.80 -8.32 5.62
CA LEU A 167 2.76 -7.10 6.41
C LEU A 167 1.54 -7.04 7.32
N PHE A 168 0.33 -6.93 6.77
CA PHE A 168 -0.87 -6.66 7.58
C PHE A 168 -1.27 -7.80 8.51
N ALA A 169 -0.98 -9.05 8.14
CA ALA A 169 -1.17 -10.18 9.07
C ALA A 169 -0.28 -10.05 10.31
N GLN A 170 0.97 -9.57 10.15
CA GLN A 170 1.90 -9.38 11.27
C GLN A 170 1.52 -8.15 12.11
N ILE A 171 1.14 -7.04 11.47
CA ILE A 171 0.60 -5.88 12.16
C ILE A 171 -0.62 -6.27 12.99
N SER A 172 -1.55 -7.03 12.42
CA SER A 172 -2.74 -7.50 13.14
C SER A 172 -2.40 -8.38 14.36
N LYS A 173 -1.36 -9.20 14.28
CA LYS A 173 -0.86 -9.96 15.44
C LYS A 173 -0.28 -9.03 16.51
N ARG A 174 0.41 -7.96 16.09
CA ARG A 174 1.11 -7.05 17.01
C ARG A 174 0.17 -6.24 17.88
N TRP A 175 -0.99 -5.86 17.36
CA TRP A 175 -1.96 -5.06 18.10
C TRP A 175 -3.15 -5.86 18.70
N ARG A 176 -3.10 -7.21 18.62
CA ARG A 176 -4.11 -8.07 19.24
C ARG A 176 -4.26 -7.77 20.74
N GLY A 177 -5.52 -7.58 21.18
CA GLY A 177 -5.83 -7.31 22.57
C GLY A 177 -5.38 -5.93 23.09
N ARG A 178 -4.84 -5.06 22.22
CA ARG A 178 -4.38 -3.72 22.59
C ARG A 178 -5.33 -2.66 22.04
N PRO A 179 -5.87 -1.78 22.85
CA PRO A 179 -6.61 -0.63 22.36
C PRO A 179 -5.71 0.28 21.50
N LEU A 180 -6.28 0.79 20.43
CA LEU A 180 -5.61 1.72 19.51
C LEU A 180 -5.93 3.17 19.94
N GLU A 181 -5.44 3.55 21.11
CA GLU A 181 -5.87 4.74 21.85
C GLU A 181 -5.59 6.05 21.13
N SER A 182 -4.51 6.10 20.34
CA SER A 182 -4.13 7.28 19.56
C SER A 182 -3.39 6.89 18.28
N LEU A 183 -3.17 7.87 17.39
CA LEU A 183 -2.38 7.68 16.16
C LEU A 183 -0.93 7.34 16.49
N GLU A 184 -0.36 7.90 17.55
CA GLU A 184 1.01 7.62 17.99
C GLU A 184 1.14 6.15 18.44
N VAL A 185 0.15 5.63 19.17
CA VAL A 185 0.10 4.21 19.57
C VAL A 185 0.02 3.32 18.34
N ILE A 186 -0.84 3.66 17.37
CA ILE A 186 -0.97 2.92 16.11
C ILE A 186 0.36 2.89 15.35
N VAL A 187 0.99 4.05 15.14
CA VAL A 187 2.28 4.17 14.45
C VAL A 187 3.37 3.36 15.17
N SER A 188 3.45 3.47 16.50
CA SER A 188 4.41 2.73 17.31
C SER A 188 4.22 1.21 17.20
N LEU A 189 2.98 0.72 17.27
CA LEU A 189 2.68 -0.70 17.13
C LEU A 189 2.99 -1.22 15.72
N ILE A 190 2.72 -0.43 14.68
CA ILE A 190 3.06 -0.77 13.30
C ILE A 190 4.57 -0.80 13.12
N ALA A 191 5.29 0.25 13.52
CA ALA A 191 6.74 0.34 13.38
C ALA A 191 7.50 -0.73 14.18
N SER A 192 6.93 -1.18 15.31
CA SER A 192 7.52 -2.28 16.09
C SER A 192 7.23 -3.68 15.54
N THR A 193 6.53 -3.78 14.41
CA THR A 193 6.20 -5.06 13.79
C THR A 193 7.43 -5.68 13.17
N THR A 194 7.74 -6.91 13.57
CA THR A 194 8.84 -7.70 13.00
C THR A 194 8.44 -9.17 12.92
N THR A 195 9.25 -9.97 12.24
CA THR A 195 9.08 -11.42 12.10
C THR A 195 10.40 -12.14 12.34
N SER A 196 10.36 -13.45 12.52
CA SER A 196 11.57 -14.29 12.58
C SER A 196 12.42 -14.20 11.30
N THR A 197 11.84 -13.79 10.19
CA THR A 197 12.53 -13.57 8.91
C THR A 197 13.05 -12.15 8.75
N GLY A 198 13.00 -11.31 9.78
CA GLY A 198 13.58 -9.97 9.77
C GLY A 198 12.76 -8.91 9.03
N LEU A 199 11.41 -8.98 9.09
CA LEU A 199 10.58 -7.89 8.55
C LEU A 199 10.92 -6.58 9.26
N GLU A 200 11.27 -5.55 8.49
CA GLU A 200 11.44 -4.17 8.95
C GLU A 200 10.26 -3.33 8.47
N VAL A 201 9.61 -2.61 9.39
CA VAL A 201 8.48 -1.73 9.05
C VAL A 201 8.79 -0.31 9.53
N ARG A 202 8.67 0.65 8.61
CA ARG A 202 8.66 2.08 8.92
C ARG A 202 7.25 2.62 8.74
N CYS A 203 6.86 3.55 9.59
CA CYS A 203 5.48 4.03 9.63
C CYS A 203 5.44 5.50 10.01
N ALA A 204 4.52 6.25 9.38
CA ALA A 204 4.20 7.61 9.78
C ALA A 204 2.70 7.91 9.54
N VAL A 205 2.19 8.93 10.24
CA VAL A 205 0.87 9.49 9.95
C VAL A 205 0.94 10.29 8.66
N ASP A 206 -0.03 10.10 7.78
CA ASP A 206 -0.31 11.01 6.67
C ASP A 206 -1.45 11.94 7.08
N PRO A 207 -1.15 13.20 7.43
CA PRO A 207 -2.14 14.15 7.93
C PRO A 207 -2.98 14.78 6.84
N VAL A 208 -2.73 14.47 5.57
CA VAL A 208 -3.41 15.08 4.43
C VAL A 208 -4.87 14.64 4.38
N THR A 209 -5.75 15.59 4.16
CA THR A 209 -7.16 15.31 3.89
C THR A 209 -7.36 15.06 2.41
N TYR A 210 -7.81 13.86 2.09
CA TYR A 210 -8.11 13.44 0.71
C TYR A 210 -9.60 13.50 0.45
N GLU A 211 -10.00 14.21 -0.60
CA GLU A 211 -11.40 14.32 -1.01
C GLU A 211 -11.88 13.07 -1.75
N ARG A 212 -13.17 12.75 -1.59
CA ARG A 212 -13.82 11.69 -2.35
C ARG A 212 -14.52 12.24 -3.58
N GLY A 213 -14.75 11.39 -4.57
CA GLY A 213 -15.58 11.74 -5.73
C GLY A 213 -14.88 12.64 -6.75
N ILE A 214 -13.57 12.84 -6.65
CA ILE A 214 -12.79 13.57 -7.66
C ILE A 214 -12.93 12.86 -9.00
N ARG A 215 -13.28 13.65 -10.02
CA ARG A 215 -13.38 13.19 -11.40
C ARG A 215 -12.15 13.64 -12.18
N VAL A 216 -11.56 12.73 -12.94
CA VAL A 216 -10.46 13.01 -13.85
C VAL A 216 -11.04 13.27 -15.24
N ALA A 217 -10.73 14.41 -15.81
CA ALA A 217 -11.19 14.81 -17.14
C ALA A 217 -10.52 13.95 -18.25
N ASP A 218 -11.12 13.92 -19.44
CA ASP A 218 -10.56 13.15 -20.55
C ASP A 218 -9.17 13.66 -20.94
N GLY A 219 -8.97 14.99 -21.01
CA GLY A 219 -7.66 15.56 -21.31
C GLY A 219 -6.56 15.23 -20.29
N GLU A 220 -6.92 15.05 -19.00
CA GLU A 220 -5.95 14.58 -17.99
C GLU A 220 -5.58 13.11 -18.21
N MET A 221 -6.53 12.30 -18.69
CA MET A 221 -6.27 10.91 -19.04
C MET A 221 -5.42 10.78 -20.31
N ASP A 222 -5.68 11.61 -21.30
CA ASP A 222 -4.95 11.63 -22.58
C ASP A 222 -3.49 12.08 -22.39
N ALA A 223 -3.23 12.87 -21.33
CA ALA A 223 -1.88 13.31 -20.96
C ALA A 223 -1.03 12.25 -20.25
N ILE A 224 -1.57 11.06 -19.98
CA ILE A 224 -0.84 9.96 -19.32
C ILE A 224 -0.13 9.13 -20.39
N ASP A 225 1.20 8.98 -20.25
CA ASP A 225 1.98 8.05 -21.09
C ASP A 225 1.80 6.60 -20.59
N ILE A 226 0.70 5.98 -21.01
CA ILE A 226 0.31 4.64 -20.61
C ILE A 226 0.35 3.65 -21.77
N ALA A 227 1.17 2.63 -21.65
CA ALA A 227 1.20 1.48 -22.54
C ALA A 227 0.52 0.29 -21.87
N ARG A 228 -0.56 -0.20 -22.46
CA ARG A 228 -1.32 -1.35 -21.95
C ARG A 228 -0.73 -2.64 -22.47
N ASP A 229 -0.68 -3.67 -21.61
CA ASP A 229 -0.30 -5.03 -22.03
C ASP A 229 -1.36 -5.61 -22.97
N GLU A 230 -0.94 -6.48 -23.90
CA GLU A 230 -1.86 -7.23 -24.76
C GLU A 230 -2.77 -8.17 -23.96
N PHE A 231 -2.25 -8.69 -22.85
CA PHE A 231 -2.98 -9.56 -21.94
C PHE A 231 -3.54 -8.76 -20.76
N HIS A 232 -4.86 -8.59 -20.75
CA HIS A 232 -5.55 -7.84 -19.69
C HIS A 232 -4.97 -6.44 -19.46
N GLY A 233 -4.86 -5.64 -20.51
CA GLY A 233 -4.32 -4.27 -20.45
C GLY A 233 -5.13 -3.30 -19.59
N GLU A 234 -6.32 -3.70 -19.15
CA GLU A 234 -7.09 -3.01 -18.13
C GLU A 234 -6.49 -3.19 -16.72
N TRP A 235 -5.72 -4.27 -16.50
CA TRP A 235 -5.08 -4.62 -15.24
C TRP A 235 -3.56 -4.53 -15.28
N ASN A 236 -2.97 -4.71 -16.47
CA ASN A 236 -1.52 -4.71 -16.66
C ASN A 236 -1.13 -3.60 -17.62
N TYR A 237 -0.31 -2.67 -17.16
CA TYR A 237 0.13 -1.54 -17.97
C TYR A 237 1.41 -0.91 -17.40
N VAL A 238 2.12 -0.21 -18.26
CA VAL A 238 3.30 0.58 -17.93
C VAL A 238 2.97 2.05 -18.09
N ILE A 239 3.33 2.85 -17.11
CA ILE A 239 3.31 4.32 -17.19
C ILE A 239 4.75 4.79 -17.25
N ARG A 240 5.06 5.68 -18.21
CA ARG A 240 6.40 6.20 -18.45
C ARG A 240 6.53 7.65 -18.04
N PRO A 241 7.75 8.09 -17.65
CA PRO A 241 7.99 9.51 -17.45
C PRO A 241 7.78 10.28 -18.77
N ARG A 242 7.14 11.43 -18.68
CA ARG A 242 6.94 12.28 -19.83
C ARG A 242 8.24 13.03 -20.18
N PRO A 243 8.62 13.10 -21.45
CA PRO A 243 9.83 13.81 -21.84
C PRO A 243 9.74 15.30 -21.52
N GLY A 244 10.81 15.87 -20.99
CA GLY A 244 10.94 17.32 -20.78
C GLY A 244 10.32 17.88 -19.50
N LEU A 245 9.87 17.04 -18.56
CA LEU A 245 9.58 17.46 -17.19
C LEU A 245 10.82 17.22 -16.31
N PRO A 246 11.22 18.23 -15.50
CA PRO A 246 12.41 18.14 -14.66
C PRO A 246 12.22 17.19 -13.49
#